data_59c7be09f1e819da3a2017d91d750243
#
_entry.id   59c7be09f1e819da3a2017d91d750243
#
_cell.length_a   1.000
_cell.length_b   1.000
_cell.length_c   1.000
_cell.angle_alpha   90.00
_cell.angle_beta   90.00
_cell.angle_gamma   90.00
#
_symmetry.space_group_name_H-M   'P 1'
#
loop_
_entity.id
_entity.type
_entity.pdbx_description
1 polymer ?
#
loop_
_entity_poly.entity_id
_entity_poly.type
_entity_poly.pdbx_seq_one_letter_code
_entity_poly.pdbx_strand_id
1 'polypeptide(L)'
;MPARRNPTARQVRLGTELRRLREAAGLKATEAAALLGVNSVQMSQIESGIAGVSEQRLRRLAANYACSDDALIDALAAIATDRTRGWWEEYRGVLPAAYQDLAELDHHARFRKDVAVIHVPGLLQTEEYARALFAYMNPEFPDDEVGLRVEHRMRRRVVIDGSDPIPYETVIHEAVLRIRVAGRAASRAQLDRILAVSEADHVTVRVIPFALDDFAGAGSTMVHLGGAVPRLDTVVRDAPHGTAFVDSDAQLEHFRKLFRRVKEAALPPEPSRDLIHQLMKEL
;
A
#
# COMPACT_ATOMS: atom_id res chain seq x y z
N MET A 1 14.66 23.71 -7.99
CA MET A 1 13.73 22.81 -8.72
C MET A 1 12.35 23.44 -8.69
N PRO A 2 11.55 23.35 -9.74
CA PRO A 2 10.18 23.86 -9.71
C PRO A 2 9.35 23.13 -8.64
N ALA A 3 8.43 23.86 -8.00
CA ALA A 3 7.52 23.30 -7.02
C ALA A 3 6.53 22.34 -7.71
N ARG A 4 6.27 21.19 -7.08
CA ARG A 4 5.27 20.22 -7.53
C ARG A 4 3.90 20.66 -7.07
N ARG A 5 2.91 20.69 -7.95
CA ARG A 5 1.54 21.05 -7.56
C ARG A 5 0.90 19.99 -6.67
N ASN A 6 1.17 18.71 -6.95
CA ASN A 6 0.67 17.56 -6.18
C ASN A 6 1.83 16.58 -5.98
N PRO A 7 2.49 16.57 -4.81
CA PRO A 7 3.51 15.57 -4.49
C PRO A 7 2.84 14.19 -4.34
N THR A 8 3.56 13.12 -4.71
CA THR A 8 3.10 11.75 -4.48
C THR A 8 3.24 11.36 -3.00
N ALA A 9 2.56 10.28 -2.57
CA ALA A 9 2.67 9.78 -1.20
C ALA A 9 4.14 9.49 -0.81
N ARG A 10 4.97 8.96 -1.75
CA ARG A 10 6.41 8.75 -1.52
C ARG A 10 7.18 10.05 -1.32
N GLN A 11 6.84 11.09 -2.07
CA GLN A 11 7.48 12.41 -1.94
C GLN A 11 7.10 13.10 -0.64
N VAL A 12 5.83 13.00 -0.24
CA VAL A 12 5.34 13.46 1.07
C VAL A 12 6.06 12.70 2.18
N ARG A 13 6.21 11.38 2.04
CA ARG A 13 6.94 10.54 2.99
C ARG A 13 8.38 11.00 3.20
N LEU A 14 9.11 11.25 2.10
CA LEU A 14 10.48 11.79 2.17
C LEU A 14 10.53 13.10 2.97
N GLY A 15 9.64 14.04 2.65
CA GLY A 15 9.57 15.32 3.35
C GLY A 15 9.24 15.16 4.84
N THR A 16 8.29 14.31 5.17
CA THR A 16 7.89 13.98 6.54
C THR A 16 9.07 13.40 7.34
N GLU A 17 9.85 12.48 6.76
CA GLU A 17 11.01 11.91 7.45
C GLU A 17 12.12 12.93 7.67
N LEU A 18 12.41 13.79 6.70
CA LEU A 18 13.35 14.90 6.89
C LEU A 18 12.93 15.83 8.02
N ARG A 19 11.63 16.13 8.10
CA ARG A 19 11.06 16.91 9.20
C ARG A 19 11.20 16.19 10.54
N ARG A 20 10.90 14.90 10.63
CA ARG A 20 11.06 14.10 11.86
C ARG A 20 12.52 14.08 12.33
N LEU A 21 13.47 13.91 11.42
CA LEU A 21 14.91 13.97 11.75
C LEU A 21 15.29 15.34 12.28
N ARG A 22 14.83 16.43 11.67
CA ARG A 22 15.06 17.80 12.15
C ARG A 22 14.49 18.03 13.54
N GLU A 23 13.24 17.61 13.78
CA GLU A 23 12.56 17.76 15.07
C GLU A 23 13.25 16.96 16.17
N ALA A 24 13.71 15.73 15.85
CA ALA A 24 14.49 14.91 16.76
C ALA A 24 15.85 15.54 17.14
N ALA A 25 16.44 16.30 16.21
CA ALA A 25 17.65 17.09 16.47
C ALA A 25 17.39 18.39 17.25
N GLY A 26 16.13 18.69 17.60
CA GLY A 26 15.73 19.91 18.32
C GLY A 26 15.79 21.18 17.48
N LEU A 27 15.94 21.10 16.16
CA LEU A 27 16.13 22.26 15.29
C LEU A 27 14.78 22.84 14.81
N LYS A 28 14.69 24.15 14.77
CA LYS A 28 13.59 24.86 14.10
C LYS A 28 13.76 24.81 12.58
N ALA A 29 12.66 24.92 11.83
CA ALA A 29 12.71 24.93 10.36
C ALA A 29 13.57 26.09 9.81
N THR A 30 13.61 27.24 10.49
CA THR A 30 14.45 28.38 10.13
C THR A 30 15.94 28.11 10.30
N GLU A 31 16.32 27.35 11.33
CA GLU A 31 17.72 26.95 11.59
C GLU A 31 18.17 25.93 10.54
N ALA A 32 17.34 24.94 10.24
CA ALA A 32 17.60 23.97 9.19
C ALA A 32 17.71 24.62 7.80
N ALA A 33 16.87 25.61 7.52
CA ALA A 33 16.94 26.40 6.28
C ALA A 33 18.29 27.13 6.15
N ALA A 34 18.77 27.77 7.23
CA ALA A 34 20.07 28.44 7.25
C ALA A 34 21.22 27.46 7.02
N LEU A 35 21.21 26.27 7.67
CA LEU A 35 22.21 25.20 7.50
C LEU A 35 22.26 24.69 6.07
N LEU A 36 21.12 24.65 5.37
CA LEU A 36 21.04 24.22 3.98
C LEU A 36 21.34 25.34 2.96
N GLY A 37 21.35 26.62 3.41
CA GLY A 37 21.49 27.79 2.54
C GLY A 37 20.24 28.07 1.72
N VAL A 38 19.05 27.86 2.29
CA VAL A 38 17.75 28.13 1.68
C VAL A 38 16.91 29.02 2.60
N ASN A 39 15.80 29.55 2.10
CA ASN A 39 14.84 30.27 2.96
C ASN A 39 13.83 29.29 3.64
N SER A 40 13.12 29.79 4.65
CA SER A 40 12.15 28.98 5.41
C SER A 40 11.00 28.45 4.58
N VAL A 41 10.59 29.17 3.53
CA VAL A 41 9.53 28.69 2.60
C VAL A 41 10.03 27.49 1.80
N GLN A 42 11.27 27.55 1.30
CA GLN A 42 11.85 26.40 0.57
C GLN A 42 12.04 25.19 1.49
N MET A 43 12.45 25.38 2.76
CA MET A 43 12.55 24.29 3.73
C MET A 43 11.17 23.66 3.98
N SER A 44 10.14 24.46 4.20
CA SER A 44 8.77 23.99 4.35
C SER A 44 8.28 23.21 3.12
N GLN A 45 8.63 23.66 1.91
CA GLN A 45 8.29 22.96 0.67
C GLN A 45 9.05 21.64 0.52
N ILE A 46 10.28 21.53 1.01
CA ILE A 46 11.03 20.26 1.05
C ILE A 46 10.36 19.29 2.03
N GLU A 47 10.05 19.76 3.25
CA GLU A 47 9.43 18.93 4.30
C GLU A 47 7.98 18.54 4.00
N SER A 48 7.30 19.23 3.09
CA SER A 48 5.97 18.84 2.58
C SER A 48 6.01 18.01 1.29
N GLY A 49 7.20 17.70 0.75
CA GLY A 49 7.36 16.97 -0.49
C GLY A 49 7.11 17.77 -1.77
N ILE A 50 6.68 19.05 -1.66
CA ILE A 50 6.39 19.95 -2.80
C ILE A 50 7.67 20.29 -3.57
N ALA A 51 8.78 20.55 -2.85
CA ALA A 51 10.08 20.77 -3.47
C ALA A 51 10.96 19.51 -3.36
N GLY A 52 11.63 19.16 -4.47
CA GLY A 52 12.62 18.10 -4.44
C GLY A 52 13.90 18.52 -3.71
N VAL A 53 14.62 17.55 -3.17
CA VAL A 53 15.94 17.69 -2.58
C VAL A 53 16.93 16.84 -3.36
N SER A 54 18.16 17.34 -3.62
CA SER A 54 19.22 16.53 -4.21
C SER A 54 19.84 15.61 -3.15
N GLU A 55 20.43 14.49 -3.57
CA GLU A 55 21.12 13.56 -2.67
C GLU A 55 22.16 14.28 -1.80
N GLN A 56 22.99 15.14 -2.39
CA GLN A 56 23.99 15.91 -1.66
C GLN A 56 23.35 16.77 -0.54
N ARG A 57 22.25 17.46 -0.86
CA ARG A 57 21.54 18.27 0.14
C ARG A 57 20.88 17.40 1.21
N LEU A 58 20.31 16.26 0.84
CA LEU A 58 19.71 15.31 1.76
C LEU A 58 20.76 14.79 2.75
N ARG A 59 21.91 14.29 2.27
CA ARG A 59 23.00 13.81 3.12
C ARG A 59 23.56 14.91 4.03
N ARG A 60 23.62 16.15 3.54
CA ARG A 60 24.00 17.31 4.37
C ARG A 60 22.97 17.59 5.47
N LEU A 61 21.66 17.49 5.17
CA LEU A 61 20.61 17.61 6.19
C LEU A 61 20.72 16.51 7.23
N ALA A 62 20.88 15.24 6.81
CA ALA A 62 21.05 14.11 7.71
C ALA A 62 22.26 14.29 8.65
N ALA A 63 23.40 14.75 8.13
CA ALA A 63 24.57 15.08 8.94
C ALA A 63 24.31 16.21 9.94
N ASN A 64 23.66 17.30 9.51
CA ASN A 64 23.30 18.41 10.37
C ASN A 64 22.28 18.01 11.48
N TYR A 65 21.47 16.98 11.23
CA TYR A 65 20.50 16.43 12.19
C TYR A 65 21.10 15.30 13.04
N ALA A 66 22.41 15.04 12.93
CA ALA A 66 23.13 13.97 13.63
C ALA A 66 22.48 12.58 13.41
N CYS A 67 21.89 12.35 12.25
CA CYS A 67 21.35 11.04 11.89
C CYS A 67 22.51 10.11 11.52
N SER A 68 22.65 8.99 12.25
CA SER A 68 23.68 7.96 12.05
C SER A 68 23.12 6.68 11.42
N ASP A 69 21.85 6.67 11.01
CA ASP A 69 21.20 5.52 10.35
C ASP A 69 21.48 5.58 8.83
N ASP A 70 22.61 5.01 8.41
CA ASP A 70 23.02 5.00 7.00
C ASP A 70 21.98 4.32 6.11
N ALA A 71 21.32 3.26 6.57
CA ALA A 71 20.30 2.56 5.81
C ALA A 71 19.08 3.46 5.53
N LEU A 72 18.67 4.24 6.52
CA LEU A 72 17.61 5.23 6.35
C LEU A 72 18.03 6.35 5.38
N ILE A 73 19.26 6.88 5.54
CA ILE A 73 19.79 7.94 4.69
C ILE A 73 19.83 7.49 3.22
N ASP A 74 20.33 6.28 2.96
CA ASP A 74 20.40 5.72 1.61
C ASP A 74 19.02 5.48 1.00
N ALA A 75 18.08 4.97 1.79
CA ALA A 75 16.69 4.79 1.34
C ALA A 75 16.00 6.13 1.01
N LEU A 76 16.21 7.16 1.84
CA LEU A 76 15.68 8.51 1.58
C LEU A 76 16.36 9.14 0.34
N ALA A 77 17.67 8.92 0.14
CA ALA A 77 18.40 9.37 -1.04
C ALA A 77 17.86 8.69 -2.32
N ALA A 78 17.57 7.40 -2.25
CA ALA A 78 16.94 6.67 -3.35
C ALA A 78 15.57 7.27 -3.72
N ILE A 79 14.72 7.60 -2.75
CA ILE A 79 13.44 8.29 -3.00
C ILE A 79 13.68 9.69 -3.60
N ALA A 80 14.65 10.45 -3.10
CA ALA A 80 14.94 11.81 -3.56
C ALA A 80 15.43 11.86 -5.01
N THR A 81 16.16 10.85 -5.45
CA THR A 81 16.77 10.75 -6.79
C THR A 81 15.96 9.96 -7.78
N ASP A 82 14.94 9.25 -7.33
CA ASP A 82 14.07 8.48 -8.19
C ASP A 82 13.40 9.37 -9.27
N ARG A 83 13.50 8.91 -10.51
CA ARG A 83 12.91 9.56 -11.70
C ARG A 83 12.07 8.59 -12.50
N THR A 84 11.75 7.43 -11.91
CA THR A 84 10.92 6.41 -12.54
C THR A 84 9.56 7.00 -12.89
N ARG A 85 9.17 6.80 -14.13
CA ARG A 85 7.83 7.09 -14.60
C ARG A 85 7.19 5.76 -14.96
N GLY A 86 6.39 5.23 -14.06
CA GLY A 86 5.69 3.99 -14.28
C GLY A 86 4.38 4.20 -15.05
N TRP A 87 3.74 3.11 -15.39
CA TRP A 87 2.47 3.08 -16.12
C TRP A 87 1.35 3.87 -15.41
N TRP A 88 1.42 4.07 -14.09
CA TRP A 88 0.43 4.83 -13.31
C TRP A 88 0.39 6.31 -13.66
N GLU A 89 1.43 6.84 -14.29
CA GLU A 89 1.45 8.24 -14.75
C GLU A 89 0.39 8.53 -15.82
N GLU A 90 -0.03 7.52 -16.58
CA GLU A 90 -1.08 7.63 -17.60
C GLU A 90 -2.43 8.03 -17.01
N TYR A 91 -2.64 7.73 -15.71
CA TYR A 91 -3.88 8.05 -14.98
C TYR A 91 -3.83 9.39 -14.24
N ARG A 92 -2.75 10.16 -14.41
CA ARG A 92 -2.60 11.48 -13.77
C ARG A 92 -3.66 12.46 -14.27
N GLY A 93 -4.47 12.98 -13.33
CA GLY A 93 -5.58 13.88 -13.65
C GLY A 93 -6.82 13.19 -14.24
N VAL A 94 -6.77 11.86 -14.43
CA VAL A 94 -7.87 11.02 -14.88
C VAL A 94 -8.51 10.29 -13.70
N LEU A 95 -7.69 9.69 -12.84
CA LEU A 95 -8.14 9.08 -11.58
C LEU A 95 -7.71 9.91 -10.37
N PRO A 96 -8.39 9.77 -9.21
CA PRO A 96 -7.94 10.37 -7.96
C PRO A 96 -6.48 10.03 -7.64
N ALA A 97 -5.73 10.97 -7.06
CA ALA A 97 -4.30 10.83 -6.78
C ALA A 97 -3.95 9.55 -5.98
N ALA A 98 -4.82 9.12 -5.08
CA ALA A 98 -4.62 7.91 -4.28
C ALA A 98 -4.44 6.63 -5.12
N TYR A 99 -5.00 6.58 -6.34
CA TYR A 99 -4.79 5.44 -7.26
C TYR A 99 -3.35 5.40 -7.75
N GLN A 100 -2.79 6.55 -8.13
CA GLN A 100 -1.39 6.66 -8.55
C GLN A 100 -0.45 6.37 -7.39
N ASP A 101 -0.73 6.97 -6.22
CA ASP A 101 0.06 6.77 -5.01
C ASP A 101 0.14 5.29 -4.63
N LEU A 102 -0.98 4.57 -4.69
CA LEU A 102 -1.02 3.16 -4.38
C LEU A 102 -0.26 2.31 -5.41
N ALA A 103 -0.35 2.64 -6.70
CA ALA A 103 0.40 1.94 -7.74
C ALA A 103 1.91 2.22 -7.67
N GLU A 104 2.31 3.47 -7.35
CA GLU A 104 3.71 3.83 -7.11
C GLU A 104 4.26 3.10 -5.88
N LEU A 105 3.49 3.03 -4.78
CA LEU A 105 3.87 2.30 -3.58
C LEU A 105 4.01 0.80 -3.85
N ASP A 106 3.08 0.17 -4.57
CA ASP A 106 3.18 -1.23 -4.98
C ASP A 106 4.45 -1.49 -5.80
N HIS A 107 4.77 -0.62 -6.77
CA HIS A 107 5.94 -0.76 -7.64
C HIS A 107 7.27 -0.73 -6.87
N HIS A 108 7.36 0.11 -5.84
CA HIS A 108 8.59 0.27 -5.05
C HIS A 108 8.64 -0.61 -3.80
N ALA A 109 7.57 -1.35 -3.52
CA ALA A 109 7.54 -2.28 -2.39
C ALA A 109 8.47 -3.48 -2.62
N ARG A 110 9.05 -3.99 -1.55
CA ARG A 110 9.79 -5.26 -1.52
C ARG A 110 8.98 -6.39 -0.89
N PHE A 111 7.86 -6.07 -0.29
CA PHE A 111 6.85 -7.00 0.18
C PHE A 111 5.50 -6.30 0.30
N ARG A 112 4.43 -7.10 0.27
CA ARG A 112 3.08 -6.64 0.57
C ARG A 112 2.36 -7.62 1.47
N LYS A 113 1.61 -7.08 2.45
CA LYS A 113 0.77 -7.86 3.37
C LYS A 113 -0.61 -7.25 3.42
N ASP A 114 -1.64 -8.07 3.17
CA ASP A 114 -3.03 -7.63 3.20
C ASP A 114 -3.80 -8.36 4.31
N VAL A 115 -4.72 -7.66 4.97
CA VAL A 115 -5.81 -8.27 5.74
C VAL A 115 -7.12 -7.83 5.11
N ALA A 116 -7.96 -8.79 4.74
CA ALA A 116 -9.24 -8.55 4.09
C ALA A 116 -10.40 -9.08 4.94
N VAL A 117 -11.38 -8.20 5.24
CA VAL A 117 -12.53 -8.55 6.09
C VAL A 117 -13.88 -8.46 5.37
N ILE A 118 -13.98 -7.74 4.24
CA ILE A 118 -15.23 -7.55 3.49
C ILE A 118 -15.05 -7.89 2.00
N HIS A 119 -13.99 -7.42 1.36
CA HIS A 119 -13.76 -7.60 -0.06
C HIS A 119 -12.45 -8.36 -0.31
N VAL A 120 -12.41 -9.13 -1.39
CA VAL A 120 -11.17 -9.77 -1.87
C VAL A 120 -10.09 -8.69 -2.06
N PRO A 121 -8.83 -8.94 -1.61
CA PRO A 121 -7.72 -8.01 -1.84
C PRO A 121 -7.57 -7.64 -3.32
N GLY A 122 -7.34 -6.35 -3.60
CA GLY A 122 -7.38 -5.82 -4.96
C GLY A 122 -6.47 -6.53 -5.98
N LEU A 123 -5.31 -7.03 -5.55
CA LEU A 123 -4.38 -7.78 -6.41
C LEU A 123 -4.90 -9.18 -6.78
N LEU A 124 -5.80 -9.75 -5.98
CA LEU A 124 -6.40 -11.06 -6.22
C LEU A 124 -7.73 -11.00 -6.98
N GLN A 125 -8.33 -9.79 -7.16
CA GLN A 125 -9.63 -9.66 -7.80
C GLN A 125 -9.59 -10.04 -9.28
N THR A 126 -10.64 -10.72 -9.76
CA THR A 126 -10.91 -10.84 -11.20
C THR A 126 -11.46 -9.52 -11.74
N GLU A 127 -11.41 -9.34 -13.05
CA GLU A 127 -11.95 -8.13 -13.68
C GLU A 127 -13.46 -7.97 -13.40
N GLU A 128 -14.21 -9.06 -13.54
CA GLU A 128 -15.66 -9.08 -13.31
C GLU A 128 -16.01 -8.73 -11.85
N TYR A 129 -15.27 -9.30 -10.88
CA TYR A 129 -15.42 -8.95 -9.46
C TYR A 129 -15.14 -7.47 -9.21
N ALA A 130 -14.02 -6.95 -9.75
CA ALA A 130 -13.63 -5.55 -9.58
C ALA A 130 -14.67 -4.60 -10.20
N ARG A 131 -15.17 -4.92 -11.38
CA ARG A 131 -16.21 -4.13 -12.08
C ARG A 131 -17.50 -4.07 -11.26
N ALA A 132 -18.00 -5.20 -10.81
CA ALA A 132 -19.20 -5.26 -9.98
C ALA A 132 -19.02 -4.51 -8.65
N LEU A 133 -17.85 -4.63 -8.03
CA LEU A 133 -17.53 -3.91 -6.80
C LEU A 133 -17.52 -2.39 -7.01
N PHE A 134 -16.84 -1.89 -8.04
CA PHE A 134 -16.80 -0.45 -8.33
C PHE A 134 -18.16 0.10 -8.69
N ALA A 135 -18.94 -0.60 -9.50
CA ALA A 135 -20.30 -0.19 -9.85
C ALA A 135 -21.23 -0.16 -8.64
N TYR A 136 -21.13 -1.12 -7.72
CA TYR A 136 -21.92 -1.13 -6.48
C TYR A 136 -21.55 0.00 -5.53
N MET A 137 -20.25 0.26 -5.38
CA MET A 137 -19.77 1.30 -4.44
C MET A 137 -19.99 2.73 -4.97
N ASN A 138 -20.13 2.88 -6.27
CA ASN A 138 -20.25 4.19 -6.92
C ASN A 138 -21.32 4.12 -8.04
N PRO A 139 -22.60 4.00 -7.67
CA PRO A 139 -23.68 3.81 -8.64
C PRO A 139 -23.88 5.01 -9.59
N GLU A 140 -23.29 6.17 -9.25
CA GLU A 140 -23.31 7.39 -10.04
C GLU A 140 -22.28 7.42 -11.17
N PHE A 141 -21.28 6.51 -11.15
CA PHE A 141 -20.21 6.51 -12.17
C PHE A 141 -20.72 5.89 -13.48
N PRO A 142 -20.42 6.53 -14.62
CA PRO A 142 -20.68 5.93 -15.92
C PRO A 142 -19.71 4.75 -16.17
N ASP A 143 -20.08 3.87 -17.09
CA ASP A 143 -19.38 2.60 -17.37
C ASP A 143 -17.90 2.80 -17.77
N ASP A 144 -17.58 3.87 -18.49
CA ASP A 144 -16.20 4.21 -18.87
C ASP A 144 -15.36 4.60 -17.67
N GLU A 145 -15.92 5.32 -16.70
CA GLU A 145 -15.24 5.68 -15.47
C GLU A 145 -15.00 4.45 -14.56
N VAL A 146 -15.97 3.54 -14.49
CA VAL A 146 -15.79 2.23 -13.85
C VAL A 146 -14.71 1.43 -14.59
N GLY A 147 -14.73 1.43 -15.93
CA GLY A 147 -13.76 0.76 -16.79
C GLY A 147 -12.32 1.17 -16.49
N LEU A 148 -12.07 2.49 -16.39
CA LEU A 148 -10.73 3.02 -16.05
C LEU A 148 -10.21 2.56 -14.69
N ARG A 149 -11.08 2.49 -13.68
CA ARG A 149 -10.70 1.98 -12.34
C ARG A 149 -10.40 0.49 -12.35
N VAL A 150 -11.17 -0.27 -13.12
CA VAL A 150 -10.94 -1.70 -13.31
C VAL A 150 -9.61 -1.93 -14.02
N GLU A 151 -9.35 -1.24 -15.12
CA GLU A 151 -8.09 -1.34 -15.87
C GLU A 151 -6.89 -1.02 -14.97
N HIS A 152 -6.93 0.10 -14.25
CA HIS A 152 -5.90 0.47 -13.29
C HIS A 152 -5.68 -0.64 -12.24
N ARG A 153 -6.76 -1.22 -11.70
CA ARG A 153 -6.67 -2.32 -10.72
C ARG A 153 -6.03 -3.57 -11.31
N MET A 154 -6.38 -3.93 -12.53
CA MET A 154 -5.80 -5.10 -13.22
C MET A 154 -4.30 -4.89 -13.52
N ARG A 155 -3.90 -3.70 -13.96
CA ARG A 155 -2.49 -3.37 -14.20
C ARG A 155 -1.63 -3.47 -12.94
N ARG A 156 -2.16 -3.18 -11.75
CA ARG A 156 -1.44 -3.31 -10.49
C ARG A 156 -1.02 -4.74 -10.16
N ARG A 157 -1.68 -5.75 -10.74
CA ARG A 157 -1.32 -7.16 -10.53
C ARG A 157 0.12 -7.49 -10.96
N VAL A 158 0.73 -6.66 -11.79
CA VAL A 158 2.12 -6.86 -12.25
C VAL A 158 3.10 -7.08 -11.08
N VAL A 159 2.80 -6.58 -9.88
CA VAL A 159 3.65 -6.76 -8.69
C VAL A 159 3.64 -8.17 -8.13
N ILE A 160 2.64 -9.00 -8.48
CA ILE A 160 2.55 -10.42 -8.08
C ILE A 160 2.50 -11.37 -9.28
N ASP A 161 2.09 -10.90 -10.46
CA ASP A 161 1.97 -11.70 -11.68
C ASP A 161 3.13 -11.45 -12.69
N GLY A 162 3.97 -10.44 -12.43
CA GLY A 162 5.05 -10.03 -13.33
C GLY A 162 6.27 -10.91 -13.28
N SER A 163 7.31 -10.51 -14.02
CA SER A 163 8.59 -11.24 -14.12
C SER A 163 9.49 -11.12 -12.88
N ASP A 164 9.27 -10.09 -12.04
CA ASP A 164 9.99 -9.85 -10.79
C ASP A 164 8.99 -9.60 -9.67
N PRO A 165 8.27 -10.65 -9.23
CA PRO A 165 7.19 -10.50 -8.27
C PRO A 165 7.73 -10.31 -6.86
N ILE A 166 7.01 -9.51 -6.06
CA ILE A 166 7.33 -9.33 -4.65
C ILE A 166 6.67 -10.39 -3.77
N PRO A 167 7.26 -10.74 -2.61
CA PRO A 167 6.60 -11.52 -1.59
C PRO A 167 5.25 -10.90 -1.19
N TYR A 168 4.18 -11.68 -1.33
CA TYR A 168 2.82 -11.27 -1.03
C TYR A 168 2.16 -12.22 -0.03
N GLU A 169 1.76 -11.69 1.11
CA GLU A 169 1.06 -12.45 2.14
C GLU A 169 -0.31 -11.83 2.42
N THR A 170 -1.36 -12.63 2.37
CA THR A 170 -2.72 -12.15 2.66
C THR A 170 -3.45 -13.04 3.63
N VAL A 171 -4.17 -12.40 4.56
CA VAL A 171 -5.10 -13.06 5.47
C VAL A 171 -6.51 -12.59 5.13
N ILE A 172 -7.36 -13.53 4.74
CA ILE A 172 -8.72 -13.29 4.25
C ILE A 172 -9.71 -13.89 5.24
N HIS A 173 -10.64 -13.08 5.74
CA HIS A 173 -11.74 -13.60 6.55
C HIS A 173 -12.72 -14.39 5.66
N GLU A 174 -13.25 -15.52 6.14
CA GLU A 174 -14.18 -16.39 5.38
C GLU A 174 -15.38 -15.63 4.81
N ALA A 175 -15.86 -14.59 5.50
CA ALA A 175 -16.94 -13.74 4.99
C ALA A 175 -16.66 -13.17 3.59
N VAL A 176 -15.41 -12.76 3.32
CA VAL A 176 -14.96 -12.24 2.01
C VAL A 176 -15.19 -13.25 0.89
N LEU A 177 -14.92 -14.53 1.17
CA LEU A 177 -15.02 -15.63 0.21
C LEU A 177 -16.47 -16.06 -0.04
N ARG A 178 -17.39 -15.77 0.90
CA ARG A 178 -18.82 -16.11 0.82
C ARG A 178 -19.67 -14.98 0.22
N ILE A 179 -19.20 -13.73 0.27
CA ILE A 179 -19.92 -12.59 -0.31
C ILE A 179 -19.88 -12.69 -1.85
N ARG A 180 -21.06 -12.79 -2.48
CA ARG A 180 -21.22 -12.95 -3.92
C ARG A 180 -21.37 -11.60 -4.62
N VAL A 181 -20.26 -10.86 -4.73
CA VAL A 181 -20.24 -9.48 -5.27
C VAL A 181 -20.83 -9.41 -6.70
N ALA A 182 -20.54 -10.37 -7.56
CA ALA A 182 -20.97 -10.40 -8.97
C ALA A 182 -21.79 -11.66 -9.32
N GLY A 183 -22.45 -12.29 -8.33
CA GLY A 183 -23.21 -13.50 -8.52
C GLY A 183 -22.36 -14.78 -8.45
N ARG A 184 -22.99 -15.96 -8.66
CA ARG A 184 -22.36 -17.27 -8.43
C ARG A 184 -21.19 -17.57 -9.37
N ALA A 185 -21.37 -17.32 -10.67
CA ALA A 185 -20.34 -17.63 -11.66
C ALA A 185 -19.06 -16.81 -11.43
N ALA A 186 -19.20 -15.50 -11.24
CA ALA A 186 -18.09 -14.61 -10.94
C ALA A 186 -17.44 -14.94 -9.59
N SER A 187 -18.21 -15.32 -8.57
CA SER A 187 -17.67 -15.75 -7.27
C SER A 187 -16.85 -17.02 -7.41
N ARG A 188 -17.31 -18.01 -8.20
CA ARG A 188 -16.51 -19.21 -8.50
C ARG A 188 -15.19 -18.87 -9.20
N ALA A 189 -15.24 -18.03 -10.26
CA ALA A 189 -14.05 -17.57 -10.97
C ALA A 189 -13.08 -16.78 -10.05
N GLN A 190 -13.64 -16.04 -9.11
CA GLN A 190 -12.85 -15.30 -8.11
C GLN A 190 -12.12 -16.25 -7.14
N LEU A 191 -12.79 -17.29 -6.64
CA LEU A 191 -12.15 -18.28 -5.76
C LEU A 191 -11.09 -19.10 -6.52
N ASP A 192 -11.38 -19.48 -7.78
CA ASP A 192 -10.43 -20.14 -8.66
C ASP A 192 -9.17 -19.30 -8.87
N ARG A 193 -9.31 -18.00 -9.12
CA ARG A 193 -8.18 -17.06 -9.21
C ARG A 193 -7.35 -17.04 -7.92
N ILE A 194 -7.96 -17.01 -6.74
CA ILE A 194 -7.24 -17.02 -5.47
C ILE A 194 -6.43 -18.32 -5.32
N LEU A 195 -7.03 -19.45 -5.65
CA LEU A 195 -6.35 -20.75 -5.60
C LEU A 195 -5.15 -20.79 -6.56
N ALA A 196 -5.35 -20.38 -7.83
CA ALA A 196 -4.29 -20.37 -8.83
C ALA A 196 -3.09 -19.50 -8.42
N VAL A 197 -3.36 -18.28 -7.89
CA VAL A 197 -2.28 -17.39 -7.44
C VAL A 197 -1.59 -17.94 -6.19
N SER A 198 -2.30 -18.64 -5.31
CA SER A 198 -1.75 -19.24 -4.09
C SER A 198 -0.78 -20.41 -4.33
N GLU A 199 -0.63 -20.85 -5.59
CA GLU A 199 0.35 -21.88 -5.98
C GLU A 199 1.77 -21.31 -6.18
N ALA A 200 1.89 -19.99 -6.35
CA ALA A 200 3.17 -19.35 -6.55
C ALA A 200 3.95 -19.23 -5.21
N ASP A 201 5.24 -19.56 -5.22
CA ASP A 201 6.09 -19.58 -4.02
C ASP A 201 6.17 -18.26 -3.27
N HIS A 202 6.01 -17.14 -3.98
CA HIS A 202 6.03 -15.79 -3.40
C HIS A 202 4.67 -15.34 -2.84
N VAL A 203 3.60 -16.15 -2.99
CA VAL A 203 2.25 -15.80 -2.53
C VAL A 203 1.81 -16.73 -1.41
N THR A 204 1.40 -16.14 -0.29
CA THR A 204 0.82 -16.87 0.84
C THR A 204 -0.60 -16.39 1.09
N VAL A 205 -1.57 -17.29 0.96
CA VAL A 205 -2.98 -17.04 1.29
C VAL A 205 -3.36 -17.82 2.54
N ARG A 206 -3.93 -17.13 3.51
CA ARG A 206 -4.47 -17.70 4.75
C ARG A 206 -5.92 -17.27 4.94
N VAL A 207 -6.73 -18.13 5.50
CA VAL A 207 -8.15 -17.85 5.75
C VAL A 207 -8.44 -17.90 7.25
N ILE A 208 -9.19 -16.91 7.74
CA ILE A 208 -9.79 -16.93 9.07
C ILE A 208 -11.17 -17.54 8.93
N PRO A 209 -11.40 -18.78 9.42
CA PRO A 209 -12.71 -19.44 9.28
C PRO A 209 -13.72 -18.85 10.28
N PHE A 210 -15.01 -18.96 9.96
CA PHE A 210 -16.09 -18.60 10.91
C PHE A 210 -16.07 -19.43 12.19
N ALA A 211 -15.58 -20.67 12.10
CA ALA A 211 -15.53 -21.60 13.23
C ALA A 211 -14.35 -21.36 14.19
N LEU A 212 -13.66 -20.23 14.05
CA LEU A 212 -12.54 -19.88 14.94
C LEU A 212 -13.08 -19.30 16.25
N ASP A 213 -12.75 -19.95 17.36
CA ASP A 213 -13.05 -19.45 18.71
C ASP A 213 -12.10 -18.30 19.11
N ASP A 214 -12.54 -17.43 19.99
CA ASP A 214 -11.76 -16.31 20.56
C ASP A 214 -11.20 -15.28 19.56
N PHE A 215 -11.66 -15.27 18.33
CA PHE A 215 -11.26 -14.28 17.32
C PHE A 215 -12.11 -13.01 17.40
N ALA A 216 -11.54 -11.94 17.98
CA ALA A 216 -12.22 -10.65 18.14
C ALA A 216 -12.24 -9.77 16.86
N GLY A 217 -11.66 -10.25 15.76
CA GLY A 217 -11.60 -9.54 14.49
C GLY A 217 -10.28 -8.82 14.21
N ALA A 218 -10.13 -8.36 12.97
CA ALA A 218 -8.98 -7.58 12.50
C ALA A 218 -9.21 -6.06 12.55
N GLY A 219 -10.40 -5.63 12.95
CA GLY A 219 -10.81 -4.23 13.02
C GLY A 219 -11.15 -3.61 11.66
N SER A 220 -10.35 -3.82 10.62
CA SER A 220 -10.60 -3.32 9.25
C SER A 220 -9.68 -3.99 8.24
N THR A 221 -10.02 -3.85 6.96
CA THR A 221 -9.11 -4.13 5.84
C THR A 221 -7.89 -3.23 5.93
N MET A 222 -6.70 -3.80 5.71
CA MET A 222 -5.45 -3.04 5.65
C MET A 222 -4.48 -3.64 4.63
N VAL A 223 -3.65 -2.79 4.06
CA VAL A 223 -2.55 -3.14 3.17
C VAL A 223 -1.27 -2.58 3.78
N HIS A 224 -0.29 -3.42 4.04
CA HIS A 224 1.03 -3.02 4.53
C HIS A 224 2.06 -3.25 3.42
N LEU A 225 2.67 -2.17 2.99
CA LEU A 225 3.70 -2.11 1.97
C LEU A 225 5.01 -1.69 2.62
N GLY A 226 6.10 -2.35 2.31
CA GLY A 226 7.37 -2.01 2.91
C GLY A 226 8.59 -2.43 2.11
N GLY A 227 9.76 -2.10 2.65
CA GLY A 227 11.05 -2.32 2.04
C GLY A 227 12.13 -2.74 3.03
N ALA A 228 13.39 -2.43 2.69
CA ALA A 228 14.54 -2.76 3.52
C ALA A 228 14.58 -1.96 4.83
N VAL A 229 13.96 -0.78 4.86
CA VAL A 229 13.94 0.11 6.03
C VAL A 229 12.53 0.15 6.60
N PRO A 230 12.24 -0.59 7.68
CA PRO A 230 10.88 -0.71 8.23
C PRO A 230 10.25 0.63 8.65
N ARG A 231 11.07 1.61 9.01
CA ARG A 231 10.62 2.96 9.32
C ARG A 231 9.95 3.64 8.13
N LEU A 232 10.27 3.26 6.89
CA LEU A 232 9.70 3.81 5.67
C LEU A 232 8.51 3.01 5.13
N ASP A 233 8.07 1.97 5.84
CA ASP A 233 6.85 1.24 5.47
C ASP A 233 5.63 2.16 5.47
N THR A 234 4.61 1.75 4.73
CA THR A 234 3.32 2.45 4.67
C THR A 234 2.19 1.45 4.86
N VAL A 235 1.22 1.79 5.70
CA VAL A 235 -0.04 1.07 5.78
C VAL A 235 -1.12 1.89 5.07
N VAL A 236 -1.80 1.24 4.15
CA VAL A 236 -2.92 1.82 3.40
C VAL A 236 -4.22 1.28 3.98
N ARG A 237 -5.15 2.17 4.29
CA ARG A 237 -6.48 1.86 4.79
C ARG A 237 -7.54 2.54 3.95
N ASP A 238 -8.53 1.78 3.56
CA ASP A 238 -9.73 2.38 2.99
C ASP A 238 -10.61 2.93 4.11
N ALA A 239 -10.99 4.18 3.98
CA ALA A 239 -11.88 4.87 4.89
C ALA A 239 -13.07 5.45 4.12
N PRO A 240 -14.21 5.74 4.79
CA PRO A 240 -15.39 6.32 4.13
C PRO A 240 -15.10 7.62 3.37
N HIS A 241 -14.02 8.31 3.73
CA HIS A 241 -13.64 9.60 3.13
C HIS A 241 -12.46 9.48 2.14
N GLY A 242 -12.09 8.25 1.73
CA GLY A 242 -10.99 7.96 0.81
C GLY A 242 -9.90 7.10 1.42
N THR A 243 -8.84 6.90 0.66
CA THR A 243 -7.67 6.10 1.05
C THR A 243 -6.76 6.89 1.99
N ALA A 244 -6.46 6.34 3.17
CA ALA A 244 -5.52 6.90 4.13
C ALA A 244 -4.17 6.17 4.05
N PHE A 245 -3.08 6.94 3.94
CA PHE A 245 -1.71 6.44 4.02
C PHE A 245 -1.16 6.70 5.43
N VAL A 246 -0.87 5.64 6.16
CA VAL A 246 -0.42 5.68 7.55
C VAL A 246 1.07 5.38 7.58
N ASP A 247 1.83 6.26 8.22
CA ASP A 247 3.30 6.24 8.19
C ASP A 247 3.97 6.55 9.53
N SER A 248 3.22 6.78 10.61
CA SER A 248 3.81 7.02 11.91
C SER A 248 4.35 5.74 12.54
N ASP A 249 5.52 5.81 13.18
CA ASP A 249 6.20 4.65 13.76
C ASP A 249 5.30 3.86 14.74
N ALA A 250 4.56 4.57 15.60
CA ALA A 250 3.66 3.95 16.56
C ALA A 250 2.50 3.20 15.87
N GLN A 251 1.93 3.77 14.81
CA GLN A 251 0.86 3.13 14.06
C GLN A 251 1.37 1.96 13.23
N LEU A 252 2.53 2.09 12.58
CA LEU A 252 3.16 1.00 11.84
C LEU A 252 3.46 -0.19 12.76
N GLU A 253 3.98 0.05 13.97
CA GLU A 253 4.23 -1.01 14.95
C GLU A 253 2.93 -1.67 15.42
N HIS A 254 1.87 -0.87 15.63
CA HIS A 254 0.54 -1.39 15.95
C HIS A 254 0.03 -2.34 14.84
N PHE A 255 0.15 -1.93 13.57
CA PHE A 255 -0.29 -2.74 12.44
C PHE A 255 0.55 -4.00 12.24
N ARG A 256 1.87 -3.96 12.48
CA ARG A 256 2.73 -5.15 12.46
C ARG A 256 2.31 -6.17 13.52
N LYS A 257 2.01 -5.71 14.74
CA LYS A 257 1.50 -6.55 15.83
C LYS A 257 0.13 -7.14 15.50
N LEU A 258 -0.76 -6.32 14.95
CA LEU A 258 -2.10 -6.76 14.54
C LEU A 258 -2.00 -7.81 13.43
N PHE A 259 -1.21 -7.56 12.39
CA PHE A 259 -1.01 -8.52 11.30
C PHE A 259 -0.49 -9.87 11.81
N ARG A 260 0.50 -9.84 12.68
CA ARG A 260 1.06 -11.07 13.31
C ARG A 260 -0.01 -11.87 14.04
N ARG A 261 -0.79 -11.21 14.90
CA ARG A 261 -1.88 -11.85 15.64
C ARG A 261 -2.95 -12.45 14.73
N VAL A 262 -3.36 -11.70 13.70
CA VAL A 262 -4.37 -12.16 12.73
C VAL A 262 -3.85 -13.35 11.91
N LYS A 263 -2.58 -13.30 11.51
CA LYS A 263 -1.90 -14.40 10.81
C LYS A 263 -1.81 -15.67 11.66
N GLU A 264 -1.48 -15.53 12.96
CA GLU A 264 -1.38 -16.66 13.90
C GLU A 264 -2.74 -17.33 14.14
N ALA A 265 -3.83 -16.55 14.10
CA ALA A 265 -5.19 -17.04 14.24
C ALA A 265 -5.73 -17.71 12.96
N ALA A 266 -5.17 -17.40 11.79
CA ALA A 266 -5.65 -17.91 10.51
C ALA A 266 -5.16 -19.35 10.26
N LEU A 267 -5.93 -20.10 9.47
CA LEU A 267 -5.52 -21.41 8.97
C LEU A 267 -4.18 -21.33 8.23
N PRO A 268 -3.32 -22.35 8.32
CA PRO A 268 -2.16 -22.49 7.45
C PRO A 268 -2.53 -22.50 5.96
N PRO A 269 -1.58 -22.30 5.04
CA PRO A 269 -1.88 -22.17 3.60
C PRO A 269 -2.65 -23.37 3.02
N GLU A 270 -2.23 -24.62 3.28
CA GLU A 270 -2.91 -25.81 2.76
C GLU A 270 -4.35 -25.96 3.27
N PRO A 271 -4.65 -25.94 4.59
CA PRO A 271 -6.03 -25.93 5.07
C PRO A 271 -6.87 -24.73 4.57
N SER A 272 -6.23 -23.58 4.32
CA SER A 272 -6.91 -22.43 3.71
C SER A 272 -7.36 -22.73 2.28
N ARG A 273 -6.52 -23.37 1.48
CA ARG A 273 -6.87 -23.82 0.12
C ARG A 273 -8.00 -24.86 0.14
N ASP A 274 -7.95 -25.81 1.07
CA ASP A 274 -9.00 -26.81 1.24
C ASP A 274 -10.34 -26.15 1.54
N LEU A 275 -10.37 -25.16 2.43
CA LEU A 275 -11.58 -24.39 2.73
C LEU A 275 -12.09 -23.64 1.49
N ILE A 276 -11.20 -23.01 0.71
CA ILE A 276 -11.59 -22.32 -0.53
C ILE A 276 -12.19 -23.30 -1.54
N HIS A 277 -11.59 -24.48 -1.72
CA HIS A 277 -12.13 -25.56 -2.56
C HIS A 277 -13.51 -26.03 -2.10
N GLN A 278 -13.71 -26.15 -0.77
CA GLN A 278 -15.03 -26.47 -0.22
C GLN A 278 -16.06 -25.40 -0.57
N LEU A 279 -15.73 -24.12 -0.38
CA LEU A 279 -16.62 -22.99 -0.69
C LEU A 279 -16.98 -22.93 -2.18
N MET A 280 -16.04 -23.30 -3.06
CA MET A 280 -16.32 -23.40 -4.51
C MET A 280 -17.35 -24.49 -4.84
N LYS A 281 -17.40 -25.59 -4.08
CA LYS A 281 -18.41 -26.64 -4.28
C LYS A 281 -19.82 -26.21 -3.84
N GLU A 282 -19.92 -25.21 -2.95
CA GLU A 282 -21.17 -24.64 -2.48
C GLU A 282 -21.76 -23.60 -3.49
N LEU A 283 -20.94 -23.16 -4.45
CA LEU A 283 -21.31 -22.26 -5.55
C LEU A 283 -21.76 -23.05 -6.79
#